data_fb634be3b9838980cb1091bb0245086b
#
_entry.id   fb634be3b9838980cb1091bb0245086b
#
_cell.length_a   1.000
_cell.length_b   1.000
_cell.length_c   1.000
_cell.angle_alpha   90.00
_cell.angle_beta   90.00
_cell.angle_gamma   90.00
#
_symmetry.space_group_name_H-M   'P 1'
#
loop_
_entity.id
_entity.type
_entity.pdbx_description
1 polymer ?
#
loop_
_entity_poly.entity_id
_entity_poly.type
_entity_poly.pdbx_seq_one_letter_code
_entity_poly.pdbx_strand_id
1 'polypeptide(L)'
;MHLNSHQAACGGKAGRKGVSVNKEAETPFDNIEGSHEYVAMLAEALEEARRDVDADIAAADREGAQRRKQALLLVSYNLAKLNLHITSSRRILNDLRTLRRLLLAERDQPSEERARVASGD
;
A
#
# COMPACT_ATOMS: atom_id res chain seq x y z
N MET A 1 -26.83 7.87 -19.09
CA MET A 1 -26.29 7.54 -18.73
C MET A 1 -25.63 6.88 -18.82
N HIS A 2 -25.52 6.76 -18.93
CA HIS A 2 -24.70 6.06 -18.82
C HIS A 2 -23.78 5.79 -19.17
N LEU A 3 -23.71 6.17 -19.50
CA LEU A 3 -22.76 5.91 -19.69
C LEU A 3 -22.10 5.25 -19.59
N ASN A 4 -22.20 5.09 -19.46
CA ASN A 4 -21.43 4.38 -19.08
C ASN A 4 -20.95 3.64 -19.49
N SER A 5 -21.21 3.69 -19.99
CA SER A 5 -20.65 2.86 -20.21
C SER A 5 -19.73 2.56 -20.66
N HIS A 6 -19.65 2.98 -20.68
CA HIS A 6 -18.73 2.61 -20.74
C HIS A 6 -17.90 2.39 -20.71
N GLN A 7 -17.84 2.79 -20.76
CA GLN A 7 -16.96 2.61 -20.60
C GLN A 7 -16.42 1.84 -20.62
N ALA A 8 -16.72 2.25 -20.52
CA ALA A 8 -16.14 1.43 -20.06
C ALA A 8 -15.44 0.55 -20.55
N ALA A 9 -15.74 0.26 -20.80
CA ALA A 9 -15.16 -0.79 -21.18
C ALA A 9 -13.95 -0.76 -21.70
N CYS A 10 -13.88 -0.09 -22.42
CA CYS A 10 -12.80 -0.13 -23.12
C CYS A 10 -11.63 -0.07 -22.48
N GLY A 11 -11.53 0.79 -21.85
CA GLY A 11 -10.27 1.00 -21.30
C GLY A 11 -9.68 -0.15 -20.69
N GLY A 12 -10.45 -0.96 -20.25
CA GLY A 12 -9.87 -2.03 -19.52
C GLY A 12 -8.84 -2.77 -20.25
N LYS A 13 -8.94 -2.92 -21.50
CA LYS A 13 -7.99 -3.67 -22.14
C LYS A 13 -6.68 -3.11 -22.17
N ALA A 14 -6.59 -1.90 -22.47
CA ALA A 14 -5.30 -1.28 -22.56
C ALA A 14 -4.55 -1.42 -21.28
N GLY A 15 -5.21 -1.27 -20.22
CA GLY A 15 -4.48 -1.35 -18.98
C GLY A 15 -3.93 -2.69 -18.72
N ARG A 16 -4.51 -3.68 -19.24
CA ARG A 16 -4.03 -4.95 -18.94
C ARG A 16 -2.71 -5.24 -19.44
N LYS A 17 -2.24 -4.54 -20.42
CA LYS A 17 -0.94 -4.81 -20.86
C LYS A 17 0.01 -4.70 -19.77
N GLY A 18 -0.21 -3.85 -18.84
CA GLY A 18 0.71 -3.71 -17.77
C GLY A 18 0.88 -4.98 -16.99
N VAL A 19 -0.10 -5.82 -17.06
CA VAL A 19 0.00 -7.05 -16.33
C VAL A 19 1.13 -7.90 -16.81
N SER A 20 1.43 -7.82 -18.06
CA SER A 20 2.49 -8.68 -18.52
C SER A 20 3.80 -8.36 -17.89
N VAL A 21 3.96 -7.16 -17.37
CA VAL A 21 5.18 -6.84 -16.70
C VAL A 21 5.37 -7.73 -15.49
N ASN A 22 4.30 -8.06 -14.82
CA ASN A 22 4.44 -8.88 -13.65
C ASN A 22 4.89 -10.27 -13.96
N LYS A 23 4.67 -10.73 -15.16
CA LYS A 23 5.10 -12.05 -15.48
C LYS A 23 6.57 -12.19 -15.45
N GLU A 24 7.27 -11.10 -15.56
CA GLU A 24 8.70 -11.20 -15.57
C GLU A 24 9.27 -11.31 -14.19
N ALA A 25 8.45 -11.19 -13.17
CA ALA A 25 8.95 -11.34 -11.83
C ALA A 25 9.41 -12.75 -11.61
N GLU A 26 10.61 -12.89 -11.10
CA GLU A 26 11.19 -14.20 -10.96
C GLU A 26 10.76 -14.90 -9.71
N THR A 27 10.37 -14.19 -8.67
CA THR A 27 9.95 -14.81 -7.43
C THR A 27 8.76 -14.05 -6.91
N PRO A 28 8.01 -14.66 -5.99
CA PRO A 28 6.88 -13.96 -5.40
C PRO A 28 7.28 -12.70 -4.66
N PHE A 29 8.55 -12.57 -4.32
CA PHE A 29 8.99 -11.42 -3.55
C PHE A 29 9.42 -10.23 -4.39
N ASP A 30 9.43 -10.40 -5.69
CA ASP A 30 9.94 -9.33 -6.55
C ASP A 30 9.10 -8.08 -6.53
N ASN A 31 7.81 -8.20 -6.19
CA ASN A 31 6.94 -7.04 -6.14
C ASN A 31 6.80 -6.41 -4.77
N ILE A 32 7.53 -6.90 -3.80
CA ILE A 32 7.39 -6.38 -2.44
C ILE A 32 7.88 -4.95 -2.35
N GLU A 33 8.96 -4.61 -3.06
CA GLU A 33 9.45 -3.25 -3.03
C GLU A 33 8.40 -2.27 -3.58
N GLY A 34 7.80 -2.64 -4.71
CA GLY A 34 6.77 -1.79 -5.29
C GLY A 34 5.56 -1.67 -4.38
N SER A 35 5.19 -2.76 -3.72
CA SER A 35 4.07 -2.73 -2.81
C SER A 35 4.36 -1.83 -1.63
N HIS A 36 5.57 -1.90 -1.11
CA HIS A 36 5.96 -1.07 0.01
C HIS A 36 5.90 0.41 -0.37
N GLU A 37 6.37 0.74 -1.56
CA GLU A 37 6.31 2.12 -2.03
C GLU A 37 4.89 2.58 -2.22
N TYR A 38 4.04 1.71 -2.77
CA TYR A 38 2.66 2.06 -3.00
C TYR A 38 1.95 2.35 -1.68
N VAL A 39 2.19 1.51 -0.68
CA VAL A 39 1.54 1.70 0.61
C VAL A 39 2.06 2.96 1.29
N ALA A 40 3.32 3.30 1.09
CA ALA A 40 3.85 4.54 1.63
C ALA A 40 3.16 5.76 1.00
N MET A 41 2.95 5.72 -0.31
CA MET A 41 2.23 6.80 -0.99
C MET A 41 0.79 6.87 -0.52
N LEU A 42 0.18 5.72 -0.31
CA LEU A 42 -1.18 5.67 0.18
C LEU A 42 -1.28 6.27 1.58
N ALA A 43 -0.27 6.03 2.40
CA ALA A 43 -0.26 6.61 3.74
C ALA A 43 -0.19 8.13 3.69
N GLU A 44 0.57 8.67 2.76
CA GLU A 44 0.64 10.12 2.61
C GLU A 44 -0.69 10.70 2.13
N ALA A 45 -1.32 10.03 1.18
CA ALA A 45 -2.59 10.50 0.67
C ALA A 45 -3.65 10.46 1.77
N LEU A 46 -3.57 9.44 2.62
CA LEU A 46 -4.50 9.31 3.71
C LEU A 46 -4.32 10.43 4.73
N GLU A 47 -3.08 10.78 5.00
CA GLU A 47 -2.81 11.86 5.94
C GLU A 47 -3.34 13.18 5.43
N GLU A 48 -3.20 13.40 4.14
CA GLU A 48 -3.74 14.61 3.53
C GLU A 48 -5.26 14.63 3.62
N ALA A 49 -5.89 13.49 3.35
CA ALA A 49 -7.33 13.39 3.45
C ALA A 49 -7.81 13.68 4.87
N ARG A 50 -7.05 13.22 5.86
CA ARG A 50 -7.44 13.47 7.23
C ARG A 50 -7.39 14.96 7.56
N ARG A 51 -6.38 15.64 7.07
CA ARG A 51 -6.30 17.09 7.29
C ARG A 51 -7.46 17.81 6.64
N ASP A 52 -7.85 17.38 5.45
CA ASP A 52 -8.98 17.99 4.75
C ASP A 52 -10.28 17.76 5.51
N VAL A 53 -10.46 16.57 6.03
CA VAL A 53 -11.66 16.24 6.79
C VAL A 53 -11.71 17.05 8.08
N ASP A 54 -10.56 17.20 8.75
CA ASP A 54 -10.52 17.98 9.96
C ASP A 54 -10.92 19.45 9.70
N ALA A 55 -10.46 19.99 8.59
CA ALA A 55 -10.83 21.34 8.22
C ALA A 55 -12.32 21.44 7.91
N ASP A 56 -12.86 20.43 7.27
CA ASP A 56 -14.29 20.41 6.95
C ASP A 56 -15.14 20.27 8.22
N ILE A 57 -14.67 19.51 9.18
CA ILE A 57 -15.38 19.39 10.44
C ILE A 57 -15.44 20.75 11.14
N ALA A 58 -14.31 21.45 11.16
CA ALA A 58 -14.29 22.77 11.78
C ALA A 58 -15.24 23.73 11.05
N ALA A 59 -15.27 23.67 9.74
CA ALA A 59 -16.17 24.51 8.97
C ALA A 59 -17.63 24.18 9.26
N ALA A 60 -17.95 22.90 9.30
CA ALA A 60 -19.33 22.50 9.58
C ALA A 60 -19.75 22.94 10.99
N ASP A 61 -18.83 22.90 11.92
CA ASP A 61 -19.10 23.31 13.29
C ASP A 61 -19.40 24.81 13.32
N ARG A 62 -18.60 25.61 12.62
CA ARG A 62 -18.82 27.05 12.60
C ARG A 62 -20.14 27.41 11.93
N GLU A 63 -20.55 26.62 10.95
CA GLU A 63 -21.80 26.89 10.23
C GLU A 63 -23.01 26.30 10.93
N GLY A 64 -22.83 25.57 11.97
CA GLY A 64 -23.94 24.95 12.65
C GLY A 64 -24.54 23.77 11.88
N ALA A 65 -23.79 23.22 10.95
CA ALA A 65 -24.28 22.11 10.12
C ALA A 65 -24.06 20.80 10.85
N GLN A 66 -24.92 20.50 11.78
CA GLN A 66 -24.72 19.35 12.68
C GLN A 66 -24.73 18.00 11.98
N ARG A 67 -25.64 17.80 11.04
CA ARG A 67 -25.69 16.52 10.37
C ARG A 67 -24.43 16.29 9.54
N ARG A 68 -23.98 17.35 8.89
CA ARG A 68 -22.77 17.24 8.08
C ARG A 68 -21.58 16.99 9.00
N LYS A 69 -21.53 17.67 10.13
CA LYS A 69 -20.45 17.47 11.06
C LYS A 69 -20.40 16.03 11.55
N GLN A 70 -21.57 15.46 11.88
CA GLN A 70 -21.59 14.08 12.34
C GLN A 70 -21.14 13.10 11.28
N ALA A 71 -21.53 13.35 10.03
CA ALA A 71 -21.08 12.48 8.96
C ALA A 71 -19.56 12.58 8.79
N LEU A 72 -19.03 13.79 8.89
CA LEU A 72 -17.59 13.97 8.75
C LEU A 72 -16.83 13.33 9.90
N LEU A 73 -17.40 13.32 11.09
CA LEU A 73 -16.76 12.65 12.20
C LEU A 73 -16.67 11.14 11.97
N LEU A 74 -17.68 10.57 11.34
CA LEU A 74 -17.61 9.15 10.98
C LEU A 74 -16.54 8.90 9.92
N VAL A 75 -16.42 9.81 8.97
CA VAL A 75 -15.36 9.68 7.98
C VAL A 75 -14.00 9.74 8.68
N SER A 76 -13.84 10.68 9.60
CA SER A 76 -12.59 10.82 10.32
C SER A 76 -12.24 9.55 11.10
N TYR A 77 -13.26 8.95 11.73
CA TYR A 77 -13.04 7.73 12.47
C TYR A 77 -12.58 6.60 11.55
N ASN A 78 -13.22 6.47 10.38
CA ASN A 78 -12.84 5.43 9.45
C ASN A 78 -11.46 5.67 8.85
N LEU A 79 -11.10 6.93 8.64
CA LEU A 79 -9.76 7.23 8.15
C LEU A 79 -8.71 6.85 9.20
N ALA A 80 -9.02 7.06 10.46
CA ALA A 80 -8.09 6.67 11.51
C ALA A 80 -7.91 5.17 11.57
N LYS A 81 -9.00 4.42 11.39
CA LYS A 81 -8.89 2.96 11.36
C LYS A 81 -8.08 2.51 10.18
N LEU A 82 -8.32 3.11 9.03
CA LEU A 82 -7.56 2.75 7.85
C LEU A 82 -6.09 3.04 8.06
N ASN A 83 -5.79 4.15 8.71
CA ASN A 83 -4.41 4.51 8.97
C ASN A 83 -3.71 3.45 9.83
N LEU A 84 -4.41 2.89 10.80
CA LEU A 84 -3.83 1.82 11.62
C LEU A 84 -3.49 0.61 10.77
N HIS A 85 -4.40 0.23 9.88
CA HIS A 85 -4.15 -0.92 9.03
C HIS A 85 -3.02 -0.67 8.04
N ILE A 86 -2.93 0.54 7.52
CA ILE A 86 -1.86 0.88 6.61
C ILE A 86 -0.52 0.86 7.33
N THR A 87 -0.47 1.35 8.55
CA THR A 87 0.75 1.33 9.34
C THR A 87 1.20 -0.10 9.59
N SER A 88 0.27 -0.97 9.94
CA SER A 88 0.60 -2.37 10.14
C SER A 88 1.09 -3.02 8.86
N SER A 89 0.43 -2.69 7.75
CA SER A 89 0.84 -3.24 6.46
C SER A 89 2.24 -2.82 6.09
N ARG A 90 2.59 -1.56 6.38
CA ARG A 90 3.93 -1.09 6.07
C ARG A 90 4.98 -1.84 6.87
N ARG A 91 4.69 -2.13 8.12
CA ARG A 91 5.63 -2.90 8.93
C ARG A 91 5.84 -4.29 8.38
N ILE A 92 4.73 -4.93 8.01
CA ILE A 92 4.81 -6.27 7.46
C ILE A 92 5.58 -6.26 6.14
N LEU A 93 5.30 -5.29 5.29
CA LEU A 93 6.01 -5.20 4.03
C LEU A 93 7.49 -4.93 4.24
N ASN A 94 7.83 -4.14 5.24
CA ASN A 94 9.21 -3.88 5.53
C ASN A 94 9.93 -5.14 6.01
N ASP A 95 9.24 -5.95 6.80
CA ASP A 95 9.80 -7.22 7.24
C ASP A 95 10.02 -8.14 6.05
N LEU A 96 9.07 -8.15 5.12
CA LEU A 96 9.21 -8.98 3.94
C LEU A 96 10.37 -8.52 3.07
N ARG A 97 10.58 -7.21 2.98
CA ARG A 97 11.73 -6.70 2.24
C ARG A 97 13.04 -7.19 2.85
N THR A 98 13.12 -7.17 4.15
CA THR A 98 14.30 -7.64 4.84
C THR A 98 14.53 -9.12 4.59
N LEU A 99 13.46 -9.90 4.69
CA LEU A 99 13.58 -11.34 4.44
C LEU A 99 13.97 -11.63 3.00
N ARG A 100 13.43 -10.84 2.07
CA ARG A 100 13.80 -11.02 0.68
C ARG A 100 15.30 -10.79 0.48
N ARG A 101 15.84 -9.76 1.10
CA ARG A 101 17.26 -9.50 0.98
C ARG A 101 18.09 -10.62 1.55
N LEU A 102 17.66 -11.15 2.68
CA LEU A 102 18.39 -12.26 3.28
C LEU A 102 18.36 -13.49 2.40
N LEU A 103 17.21 -13.76 1.79
CA LEU A 103 17.10 -14.92 0.92
C LEU A 103 17.93 -14.76 -0.35
N LEU A 104 17.98 -13.56 -0.88
CA LEU A 104 18.79 -13.35 -2.05
C LEU A 104 20.27 -13.45 -1.74
N ALA A 105 20.68 -12.96 -0.60
CA ALA A 105 22.07 -13.08 -0.21
C ALA A 105 22.47 -14.51 -0.04
N GLU A 106 21.59 -15.33 0.52
CA GLU A 106 21.89 -16.73 0.67
C GLU A 106 21.97 -17.43 -0.67
N ARG A 107 21.11 -17.07 -1.60
CA ARG A 107 21.17 -17.66 -2.92
C ARG A 107 22.46 -17.32 -3.62
N ASP A 108 22.97 -16.13 -3.41
CA ASP A 108 24.19 -15.72 -4.08
C ASP A 108 25.42 -16.44 -3.58
N GLN A 109 25.43 -16.80 -2.32
CA GLN A 109 26.60 -17.46 -1.73
C GLN A 109 26.23 -18.66 -0.90
N PRO A 110 25.41 -19.54 -1.38
CA PRO A 110 24.98 -20.66 -0.55
C PRO A 110 26.09 -21.66 -0.30
N SER A 111 26.93 -21.90 -1.27
CA SER A 111 27.99 -22.89 -1.10
C SER A 111 29.03 -22.43 -0.14
N GLU A 112 29.45 -21.20 -0.24
CA GLU A 112 30.44 -20.69 0.66
C GLU A 112 29.91 -20.65 2.07
N GLU A 113 28.66 -20.31 2.23
CA GLU A 113 28.09 -20.24 3.54
C GLU A 113 28.06 -21.61 4.19
N ARG A 114 27.67 -22.61 3.43
CA ARG A 114 27.62 -23.94 3.98
C ARG A 114 28.98 -24.45 4.31
N ALA A 115 29.94 -24.17 3.47
CA ALA A 115 31.29 -24.59 3.72
C ALA A 115 31.84 -23.95 4.99
N ARG A 116 31.53 -22.69 5.19
CA ARG A 116 31.98 -22.00 6.37
C ARG A 116 31.38 -22.58 7.61
N VAL A 117 30.10 -22.89 7.58
CA VAL A 117 29.44 -23.45 8.73
C VAL A 117 30.01 -24.81 9.03
N ALA A 118 30.24 -25.61 8.01
CA ALA A 118 30.78 -26.93 8.22
C ALA A 118 32.16 -26.89 8.81
N SER A 119 32.99 -25.93 8.35
CA SER A 119 34.33 -25.91 8.90
C SER A 119 34.34 -25.29 10.28
N GLY A 120 33.38 -24.51 10.62
CA GLY A 120 33.36 -23.92 11.93
C GLY A 120 33.09 -24.86 13.04
N ASP A 121 32.63 -26.02 12.72
CA ASP A 121 32.42 -27.03 13.72
C ASP A 121 33.69 -27.72 14.09
#